data_826c94c92070b0ad6530f25bee1408bb
#
_entry.id   826c94c92070b0ad6530f25bee1408bb
#
_cell.length_a   1.000
_cell.length_b   1.000
_cell.length_c   1.000
_cell.angle_alpha   90.00
_cell.angle_beta   90.00
_cell.angle_gamma   90.00
#
_symmetry.space_group_name_H-M   'P 1'
#
loop_
_entity.id
_entity.type
_entity.pdbx_description
1 polymer ?
#
loop_
_entity_poly.entity_id
_entity_poly.type
_entity_poly.pdbx_seq_one_letter_code
_entity_poly.pdbx_strand_id
1 'polypeptide(L)'
;MKKFVLVCFALIFAGCAETSHEPQSSSAPQSSADAKSSVPAATTGAATTGPTIDAPPTFHKGYKLTFRSRTSDYDVTYEGEQNGLLVFHHDTREKLPYDYLYTPDLKLAGFNDAQQQTQFDPPVGYVEFPLSVGKKWKVSYKSTSNSTHSMAESDVEVVSYGPVKVPYGTVNAFKILVHNTDREVKRANPVETYWYSPEIGYYVKHDTNKPIYEDPFELTAVSK
;
A
#
# COMPACT_ATOMS: atom_id res chain seq x y z
N MET A 1 22.86 22.30 -17.07
CA MET A 1 22.11 21.17 -17.65
C MET A 1 21.89 20.14 -16.55
N LYS A 2 20.78 20.25 -15.83
CA LYS A 2 20.41 19.31 -14.74
C LYS A 2 19.57 18.20 -15.33
N LYS A 3 20.04 16.97 -15.19
CA LYS A 3 19.33 15.78 -15.68
C LYS A 3 18.08 15.54 -14.85
N PHE A 4 16.91 15.73 -15.46
CA PHE A 4 15.62 15.36 -14.91
C PHE A 4 15.55 13.83 -14.80
N VAL A 5 15.36 13.33 -13.60
CA VAL A 5 14.94 11.94 -13.37
C VAL A 5 13.43 11.96 -13.22
N LEU A 6 12.77 11.67 -14.31
CA LEU A 6 11.34 11.43 -14.40
C LEU A 6 11.08 10.07 -13.75
N VAL A 7 10.47 10.06 -12.55
CA VAL A 7 9.91 8.81 -12.01
C VAL A 7 8.52 8.66 -12.62
N CYS A 8 8.54 8.24 -13.87
CA CYS A 8 7.37 7.63 -14.48
C CYS A 8 7.21 6.23 -13.88
N PHE A 9 5.99 5.85 -13.58
CA PHE A 9 5.59 4.45 -13.62
C PHE A 9 5.88 3.94 -15.04
N ALA A 10 7.13 3.59 -15.30
CA ALA A 10 7.54 3.08 -16.59
C ALA A 10 7.41 1.56 -16.57
N LEU A 11 6.35 1.09 -17.20
CA LEU A 11 6.31 -0.24 -17.78
C LEU A 11 7.44 -0.37 -18.80
N ILE A 12 8.53 -0.97 -18.41
CA ILE A 12 9.61 -1.32 -19.35
C ILE A 12 9.28 -2.70 -19.91
N PHE A 13 8.84 -2.70 -21.16
CA PHE A 13 8.88 -3.89 -22.03
C PHE A 13 10.34 -4.16 -22.42
N ALA A 14 10.88 -5.27 -21.95
CA ALA A 14 12.08 -5.87 -22.56
C ALA A 14 11.76 -7.33 -22.87
N GLY A 15 11.39 -7.57 -24.12
CA GLY A 15 11.43 -8.89 -24.72
C GLY A 15 12.87 -9.26 -25.05
N CYS A 16 13.31 -10.46 -24.70
CA CYS A 16 14.43 -11.15 -25.34
C CYS A 16 14.24 -12.66 -25.30
N ALA A 17 14.28 -13.19 -26.47
CA ALA A 17 14.45 -14.47 -27.10
C ALA A 17 14.88 -15.70 -26.27
N GLU A 18 14.26 -16.80 -26.71
CA GLU A 18 14.55 -18.20 -26.42
C GLU A 18 15.98 -18.62 -26.74
N THR A 19 16.53 -19.46 -25.91
CA THR A 19 17.44 -20.53 -26.35
C THR A 19 17.18 -21.79 -25.56
N SER A 20 16.73 -22.78 -26.28
CA SER A 20 16.49 -24.17 -25.88
C SER A 20 17.81 -24.91 -25.68
N HIS A 21 17.91 -25.69 -24.59
CA HIS A 21 18.74 -26.90 -24.52
C HIS A 21 18.12 -27.89 -23.53
N GLU A 22 17.67 -29.02 -24.06
CA GLU A 22 17.42 -30.29 -23.44
C GLU A 22 18.40 -31.31 -24.06
N PRO A 23 18.53 -32.56 -23.56
CA PRO A 23 18.47 -33.16 -22.21
C PRO A 23 19.70 -33.98 -21.85
N GLN A 24 19.84 -34.47 -20.61
CA GLN A 24 20.38 -35.81 -20.36
C GLN A 24 19.95 -36.40 -19.02
N SER A 25 19.47 -37.63 -19.14
CA SER A 25 19.04 -38.62 -18.21
C SER A 25 20.20 -39.20 -17.38
N SER A 26 19.98 -39.50 -16.07
CA SER A 26 20.60 -40.63 -15.39
C SER A 26 19.92 -40.96 -14.05
N SER A 27 19.29 -42.07 -14.01
CA SER A 27 19.01 -43.12 -13.02
C SER A 27 19.26 -42.88 -11.52
N ALA A 28 18.23 -43.30 -10.75
CA ALA A 28 18.18 -43.54 -9.30
C ALA A 28 19.13 -44.67 -8.81
N PRO A 29 19.32 -44.82 -7.46
CA PRO A 29 18.49 -45.77 -6.75
C PRO A 29 17.95 -45.31 -5.38
N GLN A 30 16.88 -45.99 -4.98
CA GLN A 30 16.16 -45.96 -3.71
C GLN A 30 17.03 -46.26 -2.48
N SER A 31 16.75 -45.62 -1.36
CA SER A 31 16.85 -46.23 -0.05
C SER A 31 15.87 -45.55 0.93
N SER A 32 15.05 -46.40 1.50
CA SER A 32 14.07 -46.15 2.53
C SER A 32 14.71 -45.79 3.87
N ALA A 33 14.15 -44.81 4.58
CA ALA A 33 14.09 -44.79 6.03
C ALA A 33 12.97 -43.85 6.51
N ASP A 34 11.99 -44.44 7.18
CA ASP A 34 10.94 -43.82 7.93
C ASP A 34 11.51 -42.85 9.00
N ALA A 35 11.21 -41.56 8.90
CA ALA A 35 11.30 -40.63 10.01
C ALA A 35 9.96 -39.90 10.15
N LYS A 36 9.19 -40.38 11.12
CA LYS A 36 7.93 -39.79 11.60
C LYS A 36 8.25 -38.44 12.21
N SER A 37 8.26 -37.39 11.37
CA SER A 37 8.37 -36.01 11.81
C SER A 37 6.98 -35.53 12.21
N SER A 38 6.75 -35.41 13.50
CA SER A 38 5.60 -34.73 14.08
C SER A 38 5.76 -33.25 13.82
N VAL A 39 5.05 -32.78 12.81
CA VAL A 39 4.86 -31.33 12.59
C VAL A 39 4.08 -30.80 13.80
N PRO A 40 4.60 -29.82 14.56
CA PRO A 40 3.79 -29.18 15.58
C PRO A 40 2.64 -28.48 14.89
N ALA A 41 1.42 -28.77 15.32
CA ALA A 41 0.22 -28.08 14.88
C ALA A 41 0.45 -26.56 15.05
N ALA A 42 0.36 -25.85 13.93
CA ALA A 42 0.34 -24.40 13.95
C ALA A 42 -0.78 -23.98 14.88
N THR A 43 -0.43 -23.36 15.99
CA THR A 43 -1.35 -22.73 16.90
C THR A 43 -2.13 -21.71 16.10
N THR A 44 -3.37 -22.00 15.78
CA THR A 44 -4.31 -21.08 15.17
C THR A 44 -4.47 -19.94 16.18
N GLY A 45 -3.70 -18.87 15.99
CA GLY A 45 -3.81 -17.65 16.79
C GLY A 45 -5.27 -17.18 16.72
N ALA A 46 -5.92 -17.08 17.86
CA ALA A 46 -7.26 -16.56 17.98
C ALA A 46 -7.30 -15.22 17.24
N ALA A 47 -8.21 -15.09 16.29
CA ALA A 47 -8.46 -13.83 15.61
C ALA A 47 -8.76 -12.78 16.69
N THR A 48 -7.86 -11.82 16.85
CA THR A 48 -8.02 -10.77 17.85
C THR A 48 -9.21 -9.94 17.40
N THR A 49 -10.33 -10.07 18.12
CA THR A 49 -11.53 -9.27 17.87
C THR A 49 -11.19 -7.82 18.18
N GLY A 50 -10.95 -7.03 17.13
CA GLY A 50 -10.75 -5.59 17.24
C GLY A 50 -12.07 -4.83 17.29
N PRO A 51 -12.03 -3.50 17.46
CA PRO A 51 -13.22 -2.67 17.35
C PRO A 51 -13.77 -2.69 15.93
N THR A 52 -15.03 -2.30 15.78
CA THR A 52 -15.58 -1.87 14.49
C THR A 52 -15.55 -0.34 14.45
N ILE A 53 -15.05 0.21 13.37
CA ILE A 53 -15.01 1.66 13.12
C ILE A 53 -16.00 1.96 12.00
N ASP A 54 -17.07 2.65 12.32
CA ASP A 54 -18.22 2.83 11.41
C ASP A 54 -17.98 3.90 10.34
N ALA A 55 -17.17 4.91 10.65
CA ALA A 55 -16.94 6.05 9.76
C ALA A 55 -15.49 6.56 9.86
N PRO A 56 -15.00 7.27 8.83
CA PRO A 56 -13.72 7.93 8.87
C PRO A 56 -13.68 9.05 9.93
N PRO A 57 -12.49 9.44 10.41
CA PRO A 57 -12.35 10.55 11.33
C PRO A 57 -12.59 11.89 10.64
N THR A 58 -12.86 12.91 11.43
CA THR A 58 -12.88 14.30 10.96
C THR A 58 -11.49 14.92 11.12
N PHE A 59 -11.01 15.59 10.08
CA PHE A 59 -9.74 16.31 10.11
C PHE A 59 -9.96 17.82 10.30
N HIS A 60 -8.99 18.47 10.95
CA HIS A 60 -8.94 19.93 11.06
C HIS A 60 -7.82 20.44 10.13
N LYS A 61 -8.09 21.53 9.40
CA LYS A 61 -7.09 22.15 8.52
C LYS A 61 -5.80 22.43 9.29
N GLY A 62 -4.66 22.06 8.70
CA GLY A 62 -3.35 22.14 9.33
C GLY A 62 -2.98 20.88 10.14
N TYR A 63 -3.86 19.86 10.25
CA TYR A 63 -3.47 18.59 10.83
C TYR A 63 -2.33 17.98 10.01
N LYS A 64 -1.20 17.73 10.68
CA LYS A 64 0.04 17.37 10.00
C LYS A 64 0.64 16.10 10.57
N LEU A 65 1.05 15.22 9.69
CA LEU A 65 1.74 13.97 9.95
C LEU A 65 3.13 14.05 9.33
N THR A 66 4.15 13.62 10.06
CA THR A 66 5.51 13.47 9.51
C THR A 66 5.85 12.00 9.42
N PHE A 67 6.36 11.59 8.27
CA PHE A 67 6.74 10.21 7.99
C PHE A 67 8.23 10.12 7.67
N ARG A 68 8.80 8.96 7.99
CA ARG A 68 10.11 8.54 7.50
C ARG A 68 9.91 7.43 6.49
N SER A 69 10.40 7.64 5.27
CA SER A 69 10.54 6.58 4.28
C SER A 69 11.97 6.08 4.24
N ARG A 70 12.24 5.09 3.40
CA ARG A 70 13.61 4.59 3.18
C ARG A 70 14.54 5.66 2.59
N THR A 71 14.00 6.56 1.79
CA THR A 71 14.79 7.55 1.02
C THR A 71 14.81 8.92 1.69
N SER A 72 13.71 9.36 2.31
CA SER A 72 13.59 10.69 2.92
C SER A 72 12.46 10.77 3.93
N ASP A 73 12.52 11.79 4.78
CA ASP A 73 11.38 12.21 5.60
C ASP A 73 10.47 13.12 4.76
N TYR A 74 9.15 13.05 4.98
CA TYR A 74 8.16 13.90 4.33
C TYR A 74 6.99 14.22 5.25
N ASP A 75 6.32 15.32 4.94
CA ASP A 75 5.16 15.79 5.68
C ASP A 75 3.88 15.56 4.87
N VAL A 76 2.80 15.25 5.55
CA VAL A 76 1.45 15.16 5.01
C VAL A 76 0.56 16.11 5.80
N THR A 77 0.04 17.15 5.17
CA THR A 77 -0.79 18.16 5.81
C THR A 77 -2.19 18.16 5.22
N TYR A 78 -3.21 18.08 6.07
CA TYR A 78 -4.59 18.26 5.62
C TYR A 78 -4.89 19.74 5.36
N GLU A 79 -5.17 20.10 4.10
CA GLU A 79 -5.42 21.47 3.66
C GLU A 79 -6.90 21.88 3.63
N GLY A 80 -7.78 20.94 3.94
CA GLY A 80 -9.23 21.16 3.90
C GLY A 80 -9.91 20.42 2.76
N GLU A 81 -11.16 20.79 2.50
CA GLU A 81 -11.98 20.19 1.45
C GLU A 81 -12.01 21.11 0.22
N GLN A 82 -11.87 20.53 -0.97
CA GLN A 82 -12.01 21.22 -2.25
C GLN A 82 -12.86 20.34 -3.20
N ASN A 83 -13.94 20.90 -3.73
CA ASN A 83 -14.84 20.21 -4.66
C ASN A 83 -15.38 18.86 -4.15
N GLY A 84 -15.63 18.75 -2.83
CA GLY A 84 -16.09 17.50 -2.19
C GLY A 84 -14.99 16.47 -1.95
N LEU A 85 -13.73 16.82 -2.15
CA LEU A 85 -12.58 15.97 -1.89
C LEU A 85 -11.72 16.53 -0.75
N LEU A 86 -11.24 15.67 0.12
CA LEU A 86 -10.26 15.99 1.16
C LEU A 86 -8.89 16.13 0.52
N VAL A 87 -8.20 17.24 0.75
CA VAL A 87 -6.87 17.53 0.19
C VAL A 87 -5.79 17.29 1.24
N PHE A 88 -4.87 16.36 0.95
CA PHE A 88 -3.69 16.09 1.76
C PHE A 88 -2.44 16.46 0.97
N HIS A 89 -1.79 17.53 1.38
CA HIS A 89 -0.56 18.03 0.78
C HIS A 89 0.64 17.22 1.26
N HIS A 90 1.38 16.65 0.32
CA HIS A 90 2.61 15.92 0.57
C HIS A 90 3.82 16.79 0.23
N ASP A 91 4.56 17.19 1.24
CA ASP A 91 5.81 17.96 1.09
C ASP A 91 7.00 17.01 1.30
N THR A 92 7.71 16.75 0.22
CA THR A 92 8.88 15.86 0.21
C THR A 92 10.14 16.65 -0.06
N ARG A 93 11.21 16.40 0.69
CA ARG A 93 12.47 17.15 0.53
C ARG A 93 13.17 16.90 -0.82
N GLU A 94 12.88 15.81 -1.49
CA GLU A 94 13.61 15.35 -2.68
C GLU A 94 12.79 15.37 -3.96
N LYS A 95 11.47 15.48 -3.87
CA LYS A 95 10.53 15.46 -5.01
C LYS A 95 9.70 16.73 -5.01
N LEU A 96 9.06 17.03 -6.13
CA LEU A 96 8.04 18.08 -6.17
C LEU A 96 6.91 17.72 -5.19
N PRO A 97 6.39 18.70 -4.43
CA PRO A 97 5.23 18.48 -3.59
C PRO A 97 4.02 18.11 -4.46
N TYR A 98 3.11 17.35 -3.88
CA TYR A 98 1.88 16.91 -4.56
C TYR A 98 0.73 16.80 -3.57
N ASP A 99 -0.50 16.89 -4.10
CA ASP A 99 -1.71 16.75 -3.32
C ASP A 99 -2.37 15.40 -3.60
N TYR A 100 -2.64 14.63 -2.55
CA TYR A 100 -3.57 13.52 -2.61
C TYR A 100 -4.99 14.00 -2.40
N LEU A 101 -5.89 13.54 -3.24
CA LEU A 101 -7.31 13.88 -3.23
C LEU A 101 -8.11 12.66 -2.78
N TYR A 102 -8.69 12.73 -1.60
CA TYR A 102 -9.50 11.64 -1.06
C TYR A 102 -10.98 11.99 -1.06
N THR A 103 -11.81 10.99 -1.27
CA THR A 103 -13.24 11.13 -0.99
C THR A 103 -13.49 11.26 0.52
N PRO A 104 -14.66 11.72 0.98
CA PRO A 104 -14.97 11.80 2.41
C PRO A 104 -14.88 10.46 3.16
N ASP A 105 -15.02 9.32 2.47
CA ASP A 105 -14.82 7.97 3.01
C ASP A 105 -13.39 7.43 2.86
N LEU A 106 -12.41 8.33 2.64
CA LEU A 106 -10.97 8.07 2.56
C LEU A 106 -10.55 7.15 1.40
N LYS A 107 -11.28 7.15 0.30
CA LYS A 107 -10.81 6.52 -0.94
C LYS A 107 -10.02 7.52 -1.76
N LEU A 108 -8.87 7.12 -2.26
CA LEU A 108 -8.02 7.98 -3.08
C LEU A 108 -8.64 8.18 -4.46
N ALA A 109 -9.10 9.39 -4.74
CA ALA A 109 -9.68 9.78 -6.03
C ALA A 109 -8.62 10.18 -7.06
N GLY A 110 -7.45 10.60 -6.60
CA GLY A 110 -6.35 11.00 -7.47
C GLY A 110 -5.24 11.70 -6.72
N PHE A 111 -4.28 12.18 -7.49
CA PHE A 111 -3.23 13.08 -7.00
C PHE A 111 -2.80 14.06 -8.07
N ASN A 112 -2.36 15.23 -7.63
CA ASN A 112 -1.90 16.33 -8.50
C ASN A 112 -0.52 16.79 -8.04
N ASP A 113 0.38 17.00 -9.00
CA ASP A 113 1.58 17.79 -8.81
C ASP A 113 1.65 18.93 -9.85
N ALA A 114 2.76 19.68 -9.88
CA ALA A 114 2.93 20.80 -10.81
C ALA A 114 3.00 20.37 -12.30
N GLN A 115 3.15 19.10 -12.61
CA GLN A 115 3.40 18.59 -13.94
C GLN A 115 2.30 17.65 -14.45
N GLN A 116 1.61 16.94 -13.56
CA GLN A 116 0.62 15.96 -13.93
C GLN A 116 -0.55 15.89 -12.94
N GLN A 117 -1.66 15.46 -13.47
CA GLN A 117 -2.84 15.06 -12.71
C GLN A 117 -3.12 13.59 -12.97
N THR A 118 -3.29 12.82 -11.91
CA THR A 118 -3.72 11.43 -11.98
C THR A 118 -5.06 11.27 -11.31
N GLN A 119 -5.97 10.56 -11.96
CA GLN A 119 -7.31 10.24 -11.48
C GLN A 119 -7.52 8.74 -11.40
N PHE A 120 -8.27 8.31 -10.41
CA PHE A 120 -8.70 6.92 -10.22
C PHE A 120 -10.21 6.80 -10.35
N ASP A 121 -10.68 5.88 -11.18
CA ASP A 121 -12.10 5.62 -11.41
C ASP A 121 -12.39 4.11 -11.34
N PRO A 122 -13.18 3.64 -10.37
CA PRO A 122 -13.59 4.35 -9.16
C PRO A 122 -12.41 4.68 -8.22
N PRO A 123 -12.60 5.58 -7.22
CA PRO A 123 -11.57 5.89 -6.23
C PRO A 123 -11.05 4.66 -5.48
N VAL A 124 -9.74 4.62 -5.24
CA VAL A 124 -9.03 3.48 -4.63
C VAL A 124 -9.20 3.47 -3.11
N GLY A 125 -9.76 2.40 -2.54
CA GLY A 125 -9.99 2.27 -1.10
C GLY A 125 -9.28 1.06 -0.49
N TYR A 126 -8.14 1.28 0.18
CA TYR A 126 -7.51 0.25 1.03
C TYR A 126 -7.97 0.36 2.49
N VAL A 127 -8.84 1.32 2.80
CA VAL A 127 -9.69 1.36 3.99
C VAL A 127 -11.13 1.46 3.52
N GLU A 128 -12.01 0.64 4.08
CA GLU A 128 -13.44 0.64 3.74
C GLU A 128 -14.28 0.50 5.01
N PHE A 129 -15.10 1.51 5.27
CA PHE A 129 -15.98 1.56 6.43
C PHE A 129 -17.30 0.81 6.18
N PRO A 130 -17.90 0.21 7.22
CA PRO A 130 -17.32 0.00 8.54
C PRO A 130 -16.09 -0.91 8.47
N LEU A 131 -15.03 -0.54 9.23
CA LEU A 131 -13.75 -1.26 9.24
C LEU A 131 -13.70 -2.20 10.44
N SER A 132 -13.42 -3.49 10.23
CA SER A 132 -13.30 -4.51 11.28
C SER A 132 -12.35 -5.62 10.88
N VAL A 133 -11.80 -6.33 11.86
CA VAL A 133 -10.95 -7.51 11.61
C VAL A 133 -11.73 -8.59 10.88
N GLY A 134 -11.11 -9.21 9.88
CA GLY A 134 -11.71 -10.24 9.03
C GLY A 134 -12.46 -9.70 7.81
N LYS A 135 -12.65 -8.38 7.70
CA LYS A 135 -13.27 -7.79 6.50
C LYS A 135 -12.38 -8.01 5.28
N LYS A 136 -13.01 -8.35 4.15
CA LYS A 136 -12.36 -8.57 2.86
C LYS A 136 -13.15 -7.89 1.75
N TRP A 137 -12.44 -7.30 0.80
CA TRP A 137 -13.07 -6.71 -0.40
C TRP A 137 -12.10 -6.69 -1.57
N LYS A 138 -12.64 -6.39 -2.74
CA LYS A 138 -11.86 -6.18 -3.96
C LYS A 138 -11.83 -4.70 -4.29
N VAL A 139 -10.68 -4.24 -4.73
CA VAL A 139 -10.48 -2.91 -5.30
C VAL A 139 -10.13 -3.10 -6.77
N SER A 140 -10.87 -2.47 -7.65
CA SER A 140 -10.59 -2.45 -9.09
C SER A 140 -10.78 -1.03 -9.58
N TYR A 141 -9.81 -0.49 -10.28
CA TYR A 141 -9.83 0.88 -10.75
C TYR A 141 -9.07 1.07 -12.05
N LYS A 142 -9.47 2.11 -12.79
CA LYS A 142 -8.70 2.66 -13.90
C LYS A 142 -7.94 3.88 -13.41
N SER A 143 -6.63 3.89 -13.63
CA SER A 143 -5.79 5.08 -13.45
C SER A 143 -5.68 5.82 -14.77
N THR A 144 -5.85 7.13 -14.74
CA THR A 144 -5.66 8.02 -15.90
C THR A 144 -4.69 9.12 -15.50
N SER A 145 -3.55 9.20 -16.20
CA SER A 145 -2.55 10.24 -16.02
C SER A 145 -2.17 10.82 -17.38
N ASN A 146 -2.46 12.09 -17.60
CA ASN A 146 -2.32 12.75 -18.92
C ASN A 146 -3.00 11.91 -20.02
N SER A 147 -2.20 11.27 -20.90
CA SER A 147 -2.69 10.39 -21.99
C SER A 147 -2.50 8.90 -21.71
N THR A 148 -2.00 8.53 -20.53
CA THR A 148 -1.74 7.13 -20.16
C THR A 148 -2.88 6.59 -19.32
N HIS A 149 -3.28 5.35 -19.60
CA HIS A 149 -4.30 4.63 -18.85
C HIS A 149 -3.75 3.29 -18.40
N SER A 150 -4.08 2.89 -17.19
CA SER A 150 -3.80 1.55 -16.67
C SER A 150 -4.99 1.05 -15.86
N MET A 151 -5.11 -0.27 -15.71
CA MET A 151 -6.11 -0.90 -14.86
C MET A 151 -5.40 -1.73 -13.80
N ALA A 152 -5.88 -1.66 -12.57
CA ALA A 152 -5.36 -2.45 -11.48
C ALA A 152 -6.49 -3.08 -10.68
N GLU A 153 -6.21 -4.26 -10.11
CA GLU A 153 -7.09 -4.98 -9.20
C GLU A 153 -6.29 -5.37 -7.96
N SER A 154 -6.96 -5.38 -6.81
CA SER A 154 -6.36 -5.81 -5.55
C SER A 154 -7.38 -6.55 -4.69
N ASP A 155 -6.93 -7.60 -4.02
CA ASP A 155 -7.66 -8.22 -2.93
C ASP A 155 -7.17 -7.61 -1.62
N VAL A 156 -8.09 -7.11 -0.79
CA VAL A 156 -7.81 -6.42 0.46
C VAL A 156 -8.39 -7.21 1.62
N GLU A 157 -7.60 -7.38 2.70
CA GLU A 157 -8.00 -8.08 3.91
C GLU A 157 -7.52 -7.36 5.17
N VAL A 158 -8.41 -7.17 6.14
CA VAL A 158 -8.05 -6.71 7.50
C VAL A 158 -7.71 -7.92 8.35
N VAL A 159 -6.43 -8.16 8.60
CA VAL A 159 -5.97 -9.40 9.24
C VAL A 159 -5.90 -9.33 10.76
N SER A 160 -5.71 -8.13 11.34
CA SER A 160 -5.64 -7.97 12.80
C SER A 160 -5.84 -6.52 13.21
N TYR A 161 -6.06 -6.30 14.52
CA TYR A 161 -6.01 -5.02 15.19
C TYR A 161 -5.18 -5.13 16.45
N GLY A 162 -4.33 -4.16 16.74
CA GLY A 162 -3.53 -4.14 17.96
C GLY A 162 -2.40 -3.11 17.94
N PRO A 163 -1.52 -3.14 18.95
CA PRO A 163 -0.44 -2.20 19.10
C PRO A 163 0.62 -2.38 18.00
N VAL A 164 1.00 -1.27 17.38
CA VAL A 164 2.07 -1.17 16.38
C VAL A 164 3.09 -0.15 16.87
N LYS A 165 4.35 -0.56 16.88
CA LYS A 165 5.47 0.31 17.25
C LYS A 165 5.98 1.03 16.00
N VAL A 166 5.99 2.36 16.05
CA VAL A 166 6.57 3.27 15.06
C VAL A 166 7.45 4.30 15.77
N PRO A 167 8.29 5.09 15.10
CA PRO A 167 9.11 6.11 15.76
C PRO A 167 8.33 7.13 16.59
N TYR A 168 7.10 7.48 16.17
CA TYR A 168 6.18 8.32 16.96
C TYR A 168 5.82 7.72 18.33
N GLY A 169 5.77 6.38 18.44
CA GLY A 169 5.36 5.67 19.66
C GLY A 169 4.67 4.35 19.36
N THR A 170 3.91 3.87 20.32
CA THR A 170 3.05 2.68 20.14
C THR A 170 1.61 3.15 19.95
N VAL A 171 1.00 2.79 18.83
CA VAL A 171 -0.39 3.14 18.47
C VAL A 171 -1.17 1.88 18.13
N ASN A 172 -2.48 1.87 18.39
CA ASN A 172 -3.32 0.77 17.92
C ASN A 172 -3.69 0.99 16.47
N ALA A 173 -3.53 -0.06 15.65
CA ALA A 173 -3.82 0.01 14.23
C ALA A 173 -4.41 -1.30 13.69
N PHE A 174 -5.22 -1.18 12.65
CA PHE A 174 -5.62 -2.31 11.80
C PHE A 174 -4.48 -2.64 10.85
N LYS A 175 -4.10 -3.91 10.81
CA LYS A 175 -3.19 -4.42 9.79
C LYS A 175 -4.00 -4.87 8.59
N ILE A 176 -3.73 -4.25 7.45
CA ILE A 176 -4.44 -4.45 6.19
C ILE A 176 -3.45 -5.03 5.17
N LEU A 177 -3.77 -6.18 4.61
CA LEU A 177 -3.02 -6.76 3.50
C LEU A 177 -3.70 -6.40 2.19
N VAL A 178 -2.89 -5.97 1.22
CA VAL A 178 -3.30 -5.67 -0.14
C VAL A 178 -2.50 -6.55 -1.09
N HIS A 179 -3.17 -7.46 -1.75
CA HIS A 179 -2.59 -8.31 -2.78
C HIS A 179 -2.92 -7.72 -4.14
N ASN A 180 -1.97 -7.05 -4.76
CA ASN A 180 -2.14 -6.50 -6.09
C ASN A 180 -2.13 -7.63 -7.12
N THR A 181 -3.19 -7.70 -7.92
CA THR A 181 -3.37 -8.68 -8.99
C THR A 181 -3.38 -7.95 -10.34
N ASP A 182 -2.22 -7.47 -10.77
CA ASP A 182 -2.10 -6.88 -12.10
C ASP A 182 -2.20 -7.99 -13.15
N ARG A 183 -3.17 -7.89 -14.05
CA ARG A 183 -3.36 -8.85 -15.13
C ARG A 183 -2.30 -8.76 -16.22
N GLU A 184 -1.69 -7.60 -16.37
CA GLU A 184 -0.71 -7.35 -17.44
C GLU A 184 0.71 -7.76 -17.04
N VAL A 185 1.05 -7.71 -15.73
CA VAL A 185 2.39 -8.00 -15.22
C VAL A 185 2.36 -9.11 -14.17
N LYS A 186 2.03 -10.32 -14.58
CA LYS A 186 1.95 -11.52 -13.70
C LYS A 186 3.19 -11.80 -12.82
N ARG A 187 4.34 -11.22 -13.12
CA ARG A 187 5.60 -11.42 -12.35
C ARG A 187 5.80 -10.41 -11.20
N ALA A 188 4.94 -9.44 -11.06
CA ALA A 188 5.15 -8.31 -10.17
C ALA A 188 3.98 -8.02 -9.23
N ASN A 189 3.28 -9.05 -8.75
CA ASN A 189 2.19 -8.85 -7.78
C ASN A 189 2.78 -8.52 -6.40
N PRO A 190 2.93 -7.23 -6.02
CA PRO A 190 3.39 -6.88 -4.70
C PRO A 190 2.31 -7.22 -3.67
N VAL A 191 2.79 -7.60 -2.49
CA VAL A 191 1.97 -7.66 -1.29
C VAL A 191 2.32 -6.45 -0.46
N GLU A 192 1.35 -5.55 -0.32
CA GLU A 192 1.46 -4.36 0.49
C GLU A 192 0.83 -4.61 1.86
N THR A 193 1.44 -4.08 2.89
CA THR A 193 0.90 -4.13 4.24
C THR A 193 0.77 -2.72 4.77
N TYR A 194 -0.46 -2.30 5.07
CA TYR A 194 -0.76 -1.02 5.67
C TYR A 194 -1.20 -1.19 7.11
N TRP A 195 -0.84 -0.25 7.97
CA TRP A 195 -1.36 -0.15 9.33
C TRP A 195 -2.14 1.16 9.45
N TYR A 196 -3.46 1.05 9.50
CA TYR A 196 -4.37 2.18 9.66
C TYR A 196 -4.73 2.35 11.13
N SER A 197 -4.42 3.51 11.73
CA SER A 197 -4.81 3.84 13.10
C SER A 197 -6.06 4.72 13.10
N PRO A 198 -7.17 4.27 13.73
CA PRO A 198 -8.37 5.11 13.87
C PRO A 198 -8.12 6.37 14.71
N GLU A 199 -7.21 6.30 15.70
CA GLU A 199 -6.84 7.42 16.56
C GLU A 199 -6.11 8.54 15.80
N ILE A 200 -5.22 8.15 14.88
CA ILE A 200 -4.49 9.06 13.99
C ILE A 200 -5.35 9.45 12.79
N GLY A 201 -6.27 8.57 12.38
CA GLY A 201 -7.10 8.76 11.20
C GLY A 201 -6.40 8.49 9.88
N TYR A 202 -5.19 7.94 9.91
CA TYR A 202 -4.35 7.73 8.73
C TYR A 202 -3.51 6.46 8.84
N TYR A 203 -2.83 6.10 7.77
CA TYR A 203 -1.84 5.03 7.80
C TYR A 203 -0.62 5.49 8.63
N VAL A 204 -0.22 4.67 9.60
CA VAL A 204 0.93 4.96 10.47
C VAL A 204 2.18 4.20 10.06
N LYS A 205 2.01 3.18 9.24
CA LYS A 205 3.09 2.36 8.71
C LYS A 205 2.65 1.71 7.40
N HIS A 206 3.61 1.56 6.51
CA HIS A 206 3.50 0.79 5.28
C HIS A 206 4.73 -0.09 5.12
N ASP A 207 4.55 -1.30 4.62
CA ASP A 207 5.61 -2.22 4.24
C ASP A 207 5.23 -2.96 2.97
N THR A 208 6.22 -3.36 2.18
CA THR A 208 6.01 -4.05 0.91
C THR A 208 7.09 -5.10 0.67
N ASN A 209 6.70 -6.22 0.07
CA ASN A 209 7.67 -7.23 -0.36
C ASN A 209 8.44 -6.83 -1.64
N LYS A 210 8.07 -5.69 -2.27
CA LYS A 210 8.70 -5.16 -3.48
C LYS A 210 8.89 -3.63 -3.41
N PRO A 211 9.87 -3.17 -2.64
CA PRO A 211 10.08 -1.74 -2.38
C PRO A 211 10.52 -0.90 -3.59
N ILE A 212 10.59 -1.50 -4.78
CA ILE A 212 10.82 -0.77 -6.03
C ILE A 212 9.57 -0.06 -6.56
N TYR A 213 8.37 -0.44 -6.08
CA TYR A 213 7.09 0.16 -6.50
C TYR A 213 6.63 1.24 -5.53
N GLU A 214 6.72 0.98 -4.23
CA GLU A 214 6.42 1.94 -3.18
C GLU A 214 7.48 1.88 -2.09
N ASP A 215 7.85 3.04 -1.53
CA ASP A 215 8.76 3.10 -0.39
C ASP A 215 8.00 2.79 0.90
N PRO A 216 8.48 1.83 1.71
CA PRO A 216 7.99 1.65 3.07
C PRO A 216 8.11 2.94 3.87
N PHE A 217 7.15 3.19 4.76
CA PHE A 217 7.18 4.37 5.63
C PHE A 217 6.69 4.08 7.05
N GLU A 218 7.09 4.92 7.98
CA GLU A 218 6.65 4.90 9.37
C GLU A 218 6.39 6.32 9.88
N LEU A 219 5.33 6.47 10.68
CA LEU A 219 4.97 7.73 11.33
C LEU A 219 6.02 8.13 12.37
N THR A 220 6.51 9.38 12.31
CA THR A 220 7.51 9.93 13.22
C THR A 220 6.99 11.06 14.10
N ALA A 221 5.99 11.82 13.62
CA ALA A 221 5.37 12.89 14.40
C ALA A 221 3.93 13.16 13.96
N VAL A 222 3.16 13.73 14.89
CA VAL A 222 1.78 14.23 14.69
C VAL A 222 1.70 15.63 15.27
N SER A 223 1.20 16.60 14.50
CA SER A 223 0.88 17.95 14.93
C SER A 223 -0.58 18.26 14.62
N LYS A 224 -1.30 18.81 15.62
CA LYS A 224 -2.73 19.17 15.52
C LYS A 224 -2.89 20.66 15.53
#